data_7ddd0a0d1fdee4e10d76b60403794e09
#
_entry.id   7ddd0a0d1fdee4e10d76b60403794e09
#
_cell.length_a   1.000
_cell.length_b   1.000
_cell.length_c   1.000
_cell.angle_alpha   90.00
_cell.angle_beta   90.00
_cell.angle_gamma   90.00
#
_symmetry.space_group_name_H-M   'P 1'
#
loop_
_entity.id
_entity.type
_entity.pdbx_description
1 polymer ?
#
loop_
_entity_poly.entity_id
_entity_poly.type
_entity_poly.pdbx_seq_one_letter_code
_entity_poly.pdbx_strand_id
1 'polypeptide(L)'
;GRSDYPNQINNVIGFPYIFRGALDTHAKAINEEMKIAAVHAIANLAKQPVPDVVNAAYHVNNLSFGAEYFIPKPVDPRLITEVSCAVAKAAMESGVARTEIKDWDAYCVHLRELMGYESKLTRQLYDTARRSPQRVVFAEGIHPNMLKAAVEAKAEGICHPILLGNDEAIGKLAEEMDLSLEGIEIVNLRHPDESERRERYSRILAEKRAREGFTYEEANDKMFERNYFGMMMVETGDADAFITGLYTRYSNTIKVAKEVIGIQPGFKHFGTMHILNSKKGTYFLADTLINRHPDTETLIDIAKLSDKTVRFFNHTPVISMLSYSNFGADTAGSPVKVHEAVAHMQEEYPELAIDGEMQ
;
A
#
# COMPACT_ATOMS: atom_id res chain seq x y z
N GLY A 1 -13.03 -32.57 -6.57
CA GLY A 1 -14.24 -31.94 -7.08
C GLY A 1 -14.25 -31.86 -8.60
N ARG A 2 -15.42 -31.75 -9.18
CA ARG A 2 -15.58 -31.58 -10.63
C ARG A 2 -15.70 -30.07 -10.92
N SER A 3 -15.19 -29.64 -12.08
CA SER A 3 -15.18 -28.23 -12.51
C SER A 3 -16.48 -27.78 -13.23
N ASP A 4 -17.53 -28.55 -13.14
CA ASP A 4 -18.79 -28.32 -13.87
C ASP A 4 -19.61 -27.14 -13.30
N TYR A 5 -19.27 -26.68 -12.09
CA TYR A 5 -19.99 -25.63 -11.37
C TYR A 5 -19.02 -24.61 -10.75
N PRO A 6 -19.42 -23.34 -10.60
CA PRO A 6 -18.54 -22.28 -10.10
C PRO A 6 -18.08 -22.48 -8.64
N ASN A 7 -18.91 -23.11 -7.80
CA ASN A 7 -18.58 -23.39 -6.41
C ASN A 7 -18.22 -24.87 -6.22
N GLN A 8 -16.92 -25.17 -6.23
CA GLN A 8 -16.43 -26.52 -5.98
C GLN A 8 -16.02 -26.71 -4.52
N ILE A 9 -16.60 -27.70 -3.85
CA ILE A 9 -16.04 -28.18 -2.59
C ILE A 9 -14.82 -29.03 -2.93
N ASN A 10 -13.63 -28.48 -2.71
CA ASN A 10 -12.38 -29.16 -2.95
C ASN A 10 -11.64 -29.37 -1.60
N ASN A 11 -11.14 -30.57 -1.37
CA ASN A 11 -10.40 -30.91 -0.18
C ASN A 11 -9.19 -29.97 0.06
N VAL A 12 -8.64 -29.37 -1.00
CA VAL A 12 -7.50 -28.44 -0.95
C VAL A 12 -7.79 -27.18 -0.12
N ILE A 13 -9.05 -26.75 0.00
CA ILE A 13 -9.39 -25.56 0.79
C ILE A 13 -9.44 -25.83 2.31
N GLY A 14 -9.53 -27.08 2.72
CA GLY A 14 -9.62 -27.43 4.15
C GLY A 14 -8.47 -28.31 4.61
N PHE A 15 -8.19 -29.39 3.90
CA PHE A 15 -7.28 -30.44 4.31
C PHE A 15 -5.88 -29.95 4.73
N PRO A 16 -5.14 -29.16 3.93
CA PRO A 16 -3.79 -28.73 4.31
C PRO A 16 -3.80 -27.88 5.58
N TYR A 17 -4.81 -27.05 5.73
CA TYR A 17 -4.88 -26.05 6.81
C TYR A 17 -5.40 -26.63 8.12
N ILE A 18 -6.30 -27.62 8.05
CA ILE A 18 -6.73 -28.40 9.23
C ILE A 18 -5.53 -29.15 9.81
N PHE A 19 -4.73 -29.81 8.94
CA PHE A 19 -3.51 -30.48 9.38
C PHE A 19 -2.47 -29.50 9.91
N ARG A 20 -2.35 -28.32 9.29
CA ARG A 20 -1.42 -27.28 9.76
C ARG A 20 -1.72 -26.86 11.20
N GLY A 21 -2.98 -26.48 11.49
CA GLY A 21 -3.39 -26.11 12.85
C GLY A 21 -3.25 -27.26 13.87
N ALA A 22 -3.57 -28.48 13.46
CA ALA A 22 -3.42 -29.66 14.31
C ALA A 22 -1.94 -29.99 14.62
N LEU A 23 -1.07 -29.92 13.63
CA LEU A 23 0.37 -30.22 13.78
C LEU A 23 1.08 -29.14 14.60
N ASP A 24 0.77 -27.88 14.42
CA ASP A 24 1.41 -26.78 15.13
C ASP A 24 1.06 -26.77 16.63
N THR A 25 -0.12 -27.24 16.99
CA THR A 25 -0.55 -27.46 18.38
C THR A 25 -0.20 -28.85 18.92
N HIS A 26 0.47 -29.70 18.10
CA HIS A 26 0.74 -31.10 18.43
C HIS A 26 -0.52 -31.82 18.94
N ALA A 27 -1.67 -31.58 18.33
CA ALA A 27 -2.95 -32.13 18.74
C ALA A 27 -2.93 -33.65 18.75
N LYS A 28 -3.55 -34.26 19.78
CA LYS A 28 -3.65 -35.73 19.94
C LYS A 28 -4.56 -36.34 18.88
N ALA A 29 -5.52 -35.60 18.39
CA ALA A 29 -6.50 -35.99 17.40
C ALA A 29 -7.07 -34.75 16.71
N ILE A 30 -7.65 -34.89 15.52
CA ILE A 30 -8.50 -33.89 14.88
C ILE A 30 -9.94 -34.24 15.28
N ASN A 31 -10.47 -33.49 16.22
CA ASN A 31 -11.83 -33.68 16.76
C ASN A 31 -12.88 -32.89 15.95
N GLU A 32 -14.16 -33.03 16.35
CA GLU A 32 -15.27 -32.36 15.67
C GLU A 32 -15.22 -30.83 15.82
N GLU A 33 -14.78 -30.32 16.97
CA GLU A 33 -14.66 -28.89 17.23
C GLU A 33 -13.67 -28.24 16.27
N MET A 34 -12.54 -28.88 15.98
CA MET A 34 -11.55 -28.42 15.00
C MET A 34 -12.10 -28.42 13.58
N LYS A 35 -12.88 -29.44 13.19
CA LYS A 35 -13.51 -29.51 11.88
C LYS A 35 -14.59 -28.42 11.70
N ILE A 36 -15.42 -28.21 12.72
CA ILE A 36 -16.44 -27.16 12.74
C ILE A 36 -15.78 -25.77 12.66
N ALA A 37 -14.70 -25.54 13.41
CA ALA A 37 -13.94 -24.30 13.34
C ALA A 37 -13.41 -24.03 11.93
N ALA A 38 -12.88 -25.05 11.25
CA ALA A 38 -12.45 -24.94 9.86
C ALA A 38 -13.62 -24.57 8.92
N VAL A 39 -14.78 -25.17 9.08
CA VAL A 39 -15.98 -24.86 8.28
C VAL A 39 -16.38 -23.40 8.46
N HIS A 40 -16.44 -22.93 9.72
CA HIS A 40 -16.77 -21.53 9.99
C HIS A 40 -15.73 -20.56 9.42
N ALA A 41 -14.44 -20.86 9.55
CA ALA A 41 -13.37 -20.03 8.99
C ALA A 41 -13.48 -19.92 7.46
N ILE A 42 -13.71 -21.02 6.77
CA ILE A 42 -13.90 -21.04 5.31
C ILE A 42 -15.16 -20.25 4.92
N ALA A 43 -16.28 -20.43 5.62
CA ALA A 43 -17.52 -19.72 5.33
C ALA A 43 -17.40 -18.21 5.58
N ASN A 44 -16.71 -17.80 6.63
CA ASN A 44 -16.47 -16.39 6.93
C ASN A 44 -15.51 -15.74 5.92
N LEU A 45 -14.47 -16.48 5.51
CA LEU A 45 -13.53 -16.01 4.50
C LEU A 45 -14.20 -15.73 3.15
N ALA A 46 -15.19 -16.55 2.76
CA ALA A 46 -15.95 -16.34 1.53
C ALA A 46 -16.72 -15.02 1.51
N LYS A 47 -17.09 -14.48 2.67
CA LYS A 47 -17.85 -13.22 2.82
C LYS A 47 -16.96 -11.98 2.82
N GLN A 48 -15.64 -12.15 2.90
CA GLN A 48 -14.69 -11.05 2.86
C GLN A 48 -14.40 -10.67 1.40
N PRO A 49 -13.96 -9.41 1.13
CA PRO A 49 -13.52 -9.01 -0.20
C PRO A 49 -12.47 -9.97 -0.77
N VAL A 50 -12.65 -10.37 -2.04
CA VAL A 50 -11.75 -11.35 -2.67
C VAL A 50 -10.48 -10.66 -3.18
N PRO A 51 -9.27 -11.12 -2.79
CA PRO A 51 -8.02 -10.53 -3.24
C PRO A 51 -7.85 -10.60 -4.75
N ASP A 52 -7.20 -9.58 -5.35
CA ASP A 52 -6.98 -9.52 -6.79
C ASP A 52 -6.13 -10.67 -7.34
N VAL A 53 -5.24 -11.23 -6.53
CA VAL A 53 -4.47 -12.42 -6.90
C VAL A 53 -5.38 -13.62 -7.20
N VAL A 54 -6.52 -13.73 -6.50
CA VAL A 54 -7.52 -14.78 -6.75
C VAL A 54 -8.29 -14.46 -8.04
N ASN A 55 -8.73 -13.20 -8.21
CA ASN A 55 -9.40 -12.76 -9.42
C ASN A 55 -8.54 -13.00 -10.67
N ALA A 56 -7.26 -12.63 -10.60
CA ALA A 56 -6.29 -12.83 -11.68
C ALA A 56 -6.06 -14.32 -12.01
N ALA A 57 -5.95 -15.17 -10.99
CA ALA A 57 -5.73 -16.61 -11.18
C ALA A 57 -6.89 -17.33 -11.87
N TYR A 58 -8.11 -16.80 -11.74
CA TYR A 58 -9.30 -17.35 -12.39
C TYR A 58 -9.77 -16.55 -13.61
N HIS A 59 -9.01 -15.54 -14.03
CA HIS A 59 -9.33 -14.67 -15.18
C HIS A 59 -10.72 -14.04 -15.09
N VAL A 60 -11.13 -13.64 -13.90
CA VAL A 60 -12.40 -12.98 -13.61
C VAL A 60 -12.16 -11.62 -12.98
N ASN A 61 -13.13 -10.72 -13.15
CA ASN A 61 -13.13 -9.42 -12.51
C ASN A 61 -14.18 -9.44 -11.40
N ASN A 62 -13.81 -9.07 -10.19
CA ASN A 62 -14.74 -8.86 -9.06
C ASN A 62 -15.55 -10.10 -8.62
N LEU A 63 -14.86 -11.14 -8.16
CA LEU A 63 -15.52 -12.19 -7.37
C LEU A 63 -16.03 -11.57 -6.07
N SER A 64 -17.30 -11.79 -5.75
CA SER A 64 -17.92 -11.40 -4.50
C SER A 64 -18.80 -12.52 -3.96
N PHE A 65 -19.11 -12.49 -2.66
CA PHE A 65 -19.98 -13.49 -2.03
C PHE A 65 -21.35 -13.52 -2.71
N GLY A 66 -21.80 -14.71 -3.09
CA GLY A 66 -23.06 -14.92 -3.79
C GLY A 66 -23.19 -16.30 -4.38
N ALA A 67 -24.18 -16.50 -5.26
CA ALA A 67 -24.44 -17.79 -5.89
C ALA A 67 -23.26 -18.38 -6.64
N GLU A 68 -22.41 -17.53 -7.22
CA GLU A 68 -21.23 -17.93 -7.98
C GLU A 68 -19.94 -18.05 -7.12
N TYR A 69 -19.98 -17.52 -5.89
CA TYR A 69 -18.84 -17.53 -4.96
C TYR A 69 -19.33 -17.55 -3.51
N PHE A 70 -19.58 -18.72 -2.96
CA PHE A 70 -19.84 -18.92 -1.51
C PHE A 70 -18.78 -19.81 -0.83
N ILE A 71 -17.77 -20.25 -1.59
CA ILE A 71 -16.61 -21.01 -1.13
C ILE A 71 -15.35 -20.36 -1.68
N PRO A 72 -14.33 -20.06 -0.85
CA PRO A 72 -13.07 -19.50 -1.31
C PRO A 72 -12.39 -20.39 -2.36
N LYS A 73 -11.70 -19.77 -3.30
CA LYS A 73 -10.93 -20.53 -4.30
C LYS A 73 -9.67 -21.12 -3.67
N PRO A 74 -9.19 -22.28 -4.12
CA PRO A 74 -8.00 -22.97 -3.58
C PRO A 74 -6.71 -22.13 -3.57
N VAL A 75 -6.62 -21.13 -4.45
CA VAL A 75 -5.46 -20.23 -4.55
C VAL A 75 -5.53 -19.03 -3.59
N ASP A 76 -6.60 -18.91 -2.80
CA ASP A 76 -6.72 -17.80 -1.85
C ASP A 76 -5.63 -17.89 -0.78
N PRO A 77 -4.69 -16.91 -0.73
CA PRO A 77 -3.56 -16.96 0.18
C PRO A 77 -3.95 -16.84 1.65
N ARG A 78 -5.17 -16.39 1.94
CA ARG A 78 -5.67 -16.21 3.30
C ARG A 78 -6.11 -17.53 3.96
N LEU A 79 -6.37 -18.59 3.16
CA LEU A 79 -6.80 -19.90 3.68
C LEU A 79 -5.85 -20.45 4.74
N ILE A 80 -4.54 -20.28 4.56
CA ILE A 80 -3.56 -20.81 5.51
C ILE A 80 -3.66 -20.15 6.88
N THR A 81 -3.87 -18.85 6.94
CA THR A 81 -4.01 -18.11 8.20
C THR A 81 -5.39 -18.34 8.81
N GLU A 82 -6.44 -18.07 8.08
CA GLU A 82 -7.81 -18.12 8.59
C GLU A 82 -8.19 -19.50 9.11
N VAL A 83 -7.94 -20.54 8.29
CA VAL A 83 -8.35 -21.89 8.66
C VAL A 83 -7.40 -22.50 9.70
N SER A 84 -6.06 -22.36 9.54
CA SER A 84 -5.13 -22.95 10.49
C SER A 84 -5.21 -22.31 11.87
N CYS A 85 -5.38 -20.98 11.96
CA CYS A 85 -5.56 -20.29 13.24
C CYS A 85 -6.86 -20.74 13.93
N ALA A 86 -7.97 -20.85 13.20
CA ALA A 86 -9.24 -21.31 13.76
C ALA A 86 -9.15 -22.75 14.31
N VAL A 87 -8.51 -23.65 13.54
CA VAL A 87 -8.30 -25.04 13.94
C VAL A 87 -7.37 -25.15 15.16
N ALA A 88 -6.29 -24.38 15.19
CA ALA A 88 -5.37 -24.36 16.32
C ALA A 88 -6.04 -23.84 17.60
N LYS A 89 -6.87 -22.79 17.51
CA LYS A 89 -7.68 -22.30 18.64
C LYS A 89 -8.63 -23.37 19.14
N ALA A 90 -9.39 -24.01 18.26
CA ALA A 90 -10.30 -25.08 18.63
C ALA A 90 -9.58 -26.29 19.25
N ALA A 91 -8.37 -26.64 18.78
CA ALA A 91 -7.56 -27.70 19.37
C ALA A 91 -7.17 -27.36 20.83
N MET A 92 -6.81 -26.12 21.10
CA MET A 92 -6.45 -25.66 22.45
C MET A 92 -7.70 -25.61 23.35
N GLU A 93 -8.79 -25.03 22.91
CA GLU A 93 -10.04 -24.89 23.64
C GLU A 93 -10.68 -26.23 23.99
N SER A 94 -10.62 -27.20 23.08
CA SER A 94 -11.12 -28.55 23.30
C SER A 94 -10.15 -29.48 24.08
N GLY A 95 -8.98 -28.99 24.46
CA GLY A 95 -8.02 -29.71 25.29
C GLY A 95 -7.27 -30.85 24.58
N VAL A 96 -7.33 -30.92 23.23
CA VAL A 96 -6.55 -31.92 22.46
C VAL A 96 -5.16 -31.44 22.10
N ALA A 97 -4.87 -30.15 22.19
CA ALA A 97 -3.56 -29.57 21.97
C ALA A 97 -2.57 -30.02 23.05
N ARG A 98 -1.29 -30.25 22.68
CA ARG A 98 -0.17 -30.49 23.57
C ARG A 98 0.74 -29.28 23.70
N THR A 99 0.65 -28.34 22.77
CA THR A 99 1.44 -27.12 22.75
C THR A 99 0.46 -25.92 22.61
N GLU A 100 0.70 -24.90 23.41
CA GLU A 100 -0.07 -23.66 23.35
C GLU A 100 0.60 -22.64 22.44
N ILE A 101 -0.17 -21.99 21.62
CA ILE A 101 0.21 -20.81 20.85
C ILE A 101 -0.11 -19.58 21.68
N LYS A 102 0.92 -18.91 22.20
CA LYS A 102 0.77 -17.74 23.09
C LYS A 102 0.67 -16.44 22.32
N ASP A 103 1.39 -16.34 21.22
CA ASP A 103 1.43 -15.16 20.35
C ASP A 103 0.78 -15.51 19.00
N TRP A 104 -0.48 -15.11 18.86
CA TRP A 104 -1.27 -15.37 17.65
C TRP A 104 -0.81 -14.55 16.46
N ASP A 105 -0.31 -13.33 16.69
CA ASP A 105 0.18 -12.47 15.62
C ASP A 105 1.48 -13.06 15.03
N ALA A 106 2.40 -13.48 15.88
CA ALA A 106 3.61 -14.19 15.44
C ALA A 106 3.28 -15.49 14.70
N TYR A 107 2.26 -16.24 15.15
CA TYR A 107 1.83 -17.47 14.51
C TYR A 107 1.23 -17.22 13.12
N CYS A 108 0.33 -16.25 12.98
CA CYS A 108 -0.25 -15.87 11.69
C CYS A 108 0.83 -15.38 10.72
N VAL A 109 1.81 -14.65 11.21
CA VAL A 109 3.00 -14.23 10.46
C VAL A 109 3.78 -15.45 9.93
N HIS A 110 4.10 -16.39 10.82
CA HIS A 110 4.82 -17.61 10.44
C HIS A 110 4.07 -18.41 9.36
N LEU A 111 2.74 -18.52 9.46
CA LEU A 111 1.92 -19.18 8.45
C LEU A 111 2.02 -18.52 7.08
N ARG A 112 2.01 -17.17 7.02
CA ARG A 112 2.18 -16.42 5.78
C ARG A 112 3.57 -16.59 5.17
N GLU A 113 4.60 -16.63 6.00
CA GLU A 113 5.99 -16.91 5.58
C GLU A 113 6.13 -18.28 4.89
N LEU A 114 5.43 -19.29 5.37
CA LEU A 114 5.43 -20.64 4.77
C LEU A 114 4.91 -20.62 3.32
N MET A 115 4.00 -19.70 2.99
CA MET A 115 3.49 -19.55 1.62
C MET A 115 4.42 -18.73 0.71
N GLY A 116 5.43 -18.06 1.27
CA GLY A 116 6.40 -17.27 0.50
C GLY A 116 5.83 -16.00 -0.13
N TYR A 117 4.68 -15.52 0.35
CA TYR A 117 4.00 -14.36 -0.22
C TYR A 117 4.41 -13.01 0.40
N GLU A 118 5.02 -13.00 1.58
CA GLU A 118 5.40 -11.75 2.26
C GLU A 118 6.91 -11.54 2.34
N SER A 119 7.36 -10.36 1.89
CA SER A 119 8.72 -9.91 2.22
C SER A 119 8.78 -9.41 3.66
N LYS A 120 9.96 -9.50 4.29
CA LYS A 120 10.20 -8.96 5.64
C LYS A 120 9.81 -7.47 5.73
N LEU A 121 10.07 -6.70 4.66
CA LEU A 121 9.70 -5.29 4.59
C LEU A 121 8.18 -5.10 4.64
N THR A 122 7.42 -5.81 3.79
CA THR A 122 5.96 -5.70 3.75
C THR A 122 5.36 -5.94 5.12
N ARG A 123 5.80 -7.00 5.82
CA ARG A 123 5.35 -7.30 7.17
C ARG A 123 5.63 -6.16 8.15
N GLN A 124 6.86 -5.64 8.16
CA GLN A 124 7.22 -4.52 9.05
C GLN A 124 6.35 -3.29 8.80
N LEU A 125 6.00 -3.02 7.53
CA LEU A 125 5.12 -1.92 7.17
C LEU A 125 3.69 -2.12 7.70
N TYR A 126 3.12 -3.32 7.53
CA TYR A 126 1.80 -3.65 8.05
C TYR A 126 1.75 -3.55 9.59
N ASP A 127 2.75 -4.11 10.27
CA ASP A 127 2.82 -4.05 11.74
C ASP A 127 2.95 -2.61 12.24
N THR A 128 3.73 -1.78 11.56
CA THR A 128 3.88 -0.36 11.88
C THR A 128 2.58 0.41 11.64
N ALA A 129 1.94 0.19 10.50
CA ALA A 129 0.68 0.83 10.14
C ALA A 129 -0.44 0.48 11.13
N ARG A 130 -0.56 -0.80 11.52
CA ARG A 130 -1.56 -1.25 12.51
C ARG A 130 -1.36 -0.67 13.91
N ARG A 131 -0.11 -0.38 14.31
CA ARG A 131 0.17 0.26 15.61
C ARG A 131 -0.21 1.73 15.64
N SER A 132 -0.18 2.40 14.50
CA SER A 132 -0.50 3.82 14.36
C SER A 132 -1.20 4.08 13.02
N PRO A 133 -2.47 3.64 12.86
CA PRO A 133 -3.21 3.83 11.62
C PRO A 133 -3.35 5.32 11.32
N GLN A 134 -2.96 5.72 10.10
CA GLN A 134 -3.01 7.10 9.65
C GLN A 134 -4.30 7.37 8.88
N ARG A 135 -4.71 8.64 8.81
CA ARG A 135 -5.85 9.08 7.98
C ARG A 135 -5.36 9.23 6.55
N VAL A 136 -5.87 8.38 5.67
CA VAL A 136 -5.42 8.30 4.27
C VAL A 136 -6.56 8.70 3.34
N VAL A 137 -6.33 9.74 2.55
CA VAL A 137 -7.28 10.20 1.55
C VAL A 137 -7.13 9.39 0.26
N PHE A 138 -8.22 8.78 -0.19
CA PHE A 138 -8.35 8.07 -1.45
C PHE A 138 -9.11 8.95 -2.44
N ALA A 139 -8.42 9.53 -3.42
CA ALA A 139 -8.94 10.59 -4.26
C ALA A 139 -10.08 10.17 -5.20
N GLU A 140 -10.06 8.94 -5.67
CA GLU A 140 -11.02 8.43 -6.65
C GLU A 140 -12.02 7.46 -6.02
N GLY A 141 -12.76 7.89 -4.99
CA GLY A 141 -13.70 7.04 -4.23
C GLY A 141 -14.80 6.37 -5.06
N ILE A 142 -15.11 6.92 -6.24
CA ILE A 142 -16.06 6.32 -7.19
C ILE A 142 -15.42 5.27 -8.13
N HIS A 143 -14.12 4.99 -7.99
CA HIS A 143 -13.46 3.95 -8.79
C HIS A 143 -13.50 2.62 -8.04
N PRO A 144 -13.95 1.49 -8.67
CA PRO A 144 -14.12 0.21 -7.99
C PRO A 144 -12.88 -0.28 -7.26
N ASN A 145 -11.70 -0.19 -7.88
CA ASN A 145 -10.45 -0.64 -7.26
C ASN A 145 -10.03 0.24 -6.08
N MET A 146 -10.29 1.55 -6.15
CA MET A 146 -9.98 2.46 -5.06
C MET A 146 -10.88 2.23 -3.86
N LEU A 147 -12.19 2.06 -4.11
CA LEU A 147 -13.17 1.73 -3.09
C LEU A 147 -12.82 0.41 -2.39
N LYS A 148 -12.54 -0.63 -3.17
CA LYS A 148 -12.12 -1.93 -2.64
C LYS A 148 -10.86 -1.82 -1.78
N ALA A 149 -9.82 -1.12 -2.28
CA ALA A 149 -8.58 -0.92 -1.55
C ALA A 149 -8.78 -0.18 -0.22
N ALA A 150 -9.65 0.83 -0.18
CA ALA A 150 -9.97 1.55 1.04
C ALA A 150 -10.70 0.66 2.07
N VAL A 151 -11.67 -0.15 1.62
CA VAL A 151 -12.40 -1.09 2.48
C VAL A 151 -11.45 -2.16 3.03
N GLU A 152 -10.58 -2.74 2.19
CA GLU A 152 -9.59 -3.74 2.60
C GLU A 152 -8.59 -3.13 3.61
N ALA A 153 -8.04 -1.95 3.32
CA ALA A 153 -7.09 -1.27 4.20
C ALA A 153 -7.68 -0.98 5.58
N LYS A 154 -8.97 -0.62 5.63
CA LYS A 154 -9.68 -0.46 6.89
C LYS A 154 -9.90 -1.79 7.61
N ALA A 155 -10.37 -2.81 6.91
CA ALA A 155 -10.63 -4.14 7.48
C ALA A 155 -9.35 -4.75 8.08
N GLU A 156 -8.20 -4.50 7.45
CA GLU A 156 -6.88 -4.91 7.95
C GLU A 156 -6.32 -4.01 9.06
N GLY A 157 -6.97 -2.89 9.36
CA GLY A 157 -6.58 -1.95 10.42
C GLY A 157 -5.31 -1.16 10.12
N ILE A 158 -4.94 -1.01 8.84
CA ILE A 158 -3.70 -0.33 8.44
C ILE A 158 -3.86 1.18 8.23
N CYS A 159 -5.10 1.67 8.06
CA CYS A 159 -5.37 3.11 8.00
C CYS A 159 -6.83 3.44 8.36
N HIS A 160 -7.08 4.73 8.51
CA HIS A 160 -8.41 5.33 8.54
C HIS A 160 -8.68 5.95 7.17
N PRO A 161 -9.40 5.27 6.27
CA PRO A 161 -9.62 5.77 4.91
C PRO A 161 -10.61 6.93 4.89
N ILE A 162 -10.32 7.92 4.04
CA ILE A 162 -11.22 9.02 3.68
C ILE A 162 -11.42 8.97 2.17
N LEU A 163 -12.64 8.73 1.71
CA LEU A 163 -12.97 8.66 0.30
C LEU A 163 -13.41 10.04 -0.24
N LEU A 164 -12.74 10.53 -1.27
CA LEU A 164 -13.22 11.74 -1.96
C LEU A 164 -14.17 11.37 -3.11
N GLY A 165 -15.35 11.95 -3.10
CA GLY A 165 -16.31 11.76 -4.18
C GLY A 165 -17.74 12.08 -3.78
N ASN A 166 -18.66 11.86 -4.71
CA ASN A 166 -20.09 11.98 -4.45
C ASN A 166 -20.54 10.79 -3.59
N ASP A 167 -21.13 11.09 -2.47
CA ASP A 167 -21.56 10.13 -1.43
C ASP A 167 -22.60 9.14 -1.95
N GLU A 168 -23.60 9.61 -2.71
CA GLU A 168 -24.61 8.73 -3.32
C GLU A 168 -23.99 7.77 -4.34
N ALA A 169 -23.04 8.27 -5.16
CA ALA A 169 -22.36 7.45 -6.17
C ALA A 169 -21.45 6.40 -5.52
N ILE A 170 -20.73 6.77 -4.44
CA ILE A 170 -19.91 5.83 -3.67
C ILE A 170 -20.79 4.79 -2.99
N GLY A 171 -21.89 5.21 -2.36
CA GLY A 171 -22.86 4.31 -1.71
C GLY A 171 -23.41 3.27 -2.67
N LYS A 172 -23.87 3.73 -3.85
CA LYS A 172 -24.38 2.85 -4.90
C LYS A 172 -23.33 1.85 -5.40
N LEU A 173 -22.11 2.32 -5.62
CA LEU A 173 -21.01 1.45 -6.06
C LEU A 173 -20.66 0.41 -4.98
N ALA A 174 -20.69 0.80 -3.71
CA ALA A 174 -20.45 -0.11 -2.59
C ALA A 174 -21.53 -1.20 -2.51
N GLU A 175 -22.80 -0.84 -2.68
CA GLU A 175 -23.91 -1.80 -2.76
C GLU A 175 -23.73 -2.77 -3.95
N GLU A 176 -23.40 -2.27 -5.14
CA GLU A 176 -23.16 -3.10 -6.34
C GLU A 176 -21.97 -4.08 -6.14
N MET A 177 -21.00 -3.71 -5.30
CA MET A 177 -19.82 -4.53 -5.01
C MET A 177 -19.92 -5.35 -3.72
N ASP A 178 -21.05 -5.28 -3.01
CA ASP A 178 -21.26 -5.91 -1.69
C ASP A 178 -20.16 -5.53 -0.67
N LEU A 179 -19.81 -4.24 -0.62
CA LEU A 179 -18.80 -3.68 0.27
C LEU A 179 -19.43 -2.84 1.38
N SER A 180 -18.95 -3.01 2.62
CA SER A 180 -19.38 -2.19 3.75
C SER A 180 -18.57 -0.89 3.84
N LEU A 181 -19.27 0.23 3.92
CA LEU A 181 -18.71 1.56 4.16
C LEU A 181 -18.69 1.94 5.65
N GLU A 182 -19.04 1.02 6.54
CA GLU A 182 -19.12 1.31 7.98
C GLU A 182 -17.81 1.90 8.50
N GLY A 183 -17.91 3.12 9.08
CA GLY A 183 -16.79 3.86 9.64
C GLY A 183 -15.72 4.29 8.63
N ILE A 184 -16.05 4.40 7.36
CA ILE A 184 -15.24 5.09 6.33
C ILE A 184 -15.82 6.49 6.14
N GLU A 185 -14.99 7.50 6.28
CA GLU A 185 -15.38 8.90 6.03
C GLU A 185 -15.49 9.13 4.53
N ILE A 186 -16.59 9.78 4.10
CA ILE A 186 -16.77 10.21 2.71
C ILE A 186 -16.82 11.73 2.70
N VAL A 187 -16.00 12.35 1.87
CA VAL A 187 -15.93 13.80 1.69
C VAL A 187 -16.32 14.15 0.28
N ASN A 188 -17.49 14.76 0.13
CA ASN A 188 -17.97 15.31 -1.13
C ASN A 188 -17.54 16.77 -1.23
N LEU A 189 -16.37 17.00 -1.83
CA LEU A 189 -15.78 18.34 -1.96
C LEU A 189 -16.69 19.39 -2.63
N ARG A 190 -17.80 18.98 -3.26
CA ARG A 190 -18.79 19.88 -3.87
C ARG A 190 -20.00 20.13 -2.96
N HIS A 191 -20.13 19.41 -1.85
CA HIS A 191 -21.23 19.59 -0.93
C HIS A 191 -21.14 20.97 -0.22
N PRO A 192 -22.27 21.64 0.07
CA PRO A 192 -22.27 22.90 0.81
C PRO A 192 -21.55 22.86 2.16
N ASP A 193 -21.61 21.75 2.86
CA ASP A 193 -20.96 21.57 4.18
C ASP A 193 -19.43 21.70 4.11
N GLU A 194 -18.84 21.48 2.94
CA GLU A 194 -17.41 21.65 2.70
C GLU A 194 -17.00 23.09 2.34
N SER A 195 -17.94 24.05 2.35
CA SER A 195 -17.65 25.43 1.97
C SER A 195 -16.61 26.10 2.85
N GLU A 196 -16.70 25.95 4.16
CA GLU A 196 -15.73 26.52 5.11
C GLU A 196 -14.34 25.91 4.93
N ARG A 197 -14.28 24.58 4.67
CA ARG A 197 -13.01 23.88 4.43
C ARG A 197 -12.40 24.35 3.10
N ARG A 198 -13.20 24.47 2.03
CA ARG A 198 -12.72 25.03 0.76
C ARG A 198 -12.19 26.46 0.90
N GLU A 199 -12.89 27.33 1.59
CA GLU A 199 -12.44 28.72 1.84
C GLU A 199 -11.12 28.75 2.61
N ARG A 200 -10.98 27.95 3.67
CA ARG A 200 -9.76 27.84 4.45
C ARG A 200 -8.59 27.40 3.60
N TYR A 201 -8.76 26.34 2.81
CA TYR A 201 -7.75 25.81 1.92
C TYR A 201 -7.36 26.81 0.82
N SER A 202 -8.35 27.50 0.26
CA SER A 202 -8.10 28.51 -0.76
C SER A 202 -7.24 29.66 -0.26
N ARG A 203 -7.49 30.16 0.95
CA ARG A 203 -6.67 31.20 1.59
C ARG A 203 -5.23 30.73 1.79
N ILE A 204 -5.06 29.53 2.36
CA ILE A 204 -3.74 28.97 2.63
C ILE A 204 -2.96 28.76 1.32
N LEU A 205 -3.59 28.21 0.29
CA LEU A 205 -2.94 27.98 -1.00
C LEU A 205 -2.57 29.30 -1.68
N ALA A 206 -3.47 30.30 -1.69
CA ALA A 206 -3.21 31.62 -2.26
C ALA A 206 -2.05 32.32 -1.54
N GLU A 207 -2.02 32.30 -0.19
CA GLU A 207 -0.92 32.87 0.60
C GLU A 207 0.41 32.15 0.32
N LYS A 208 0.41 30.82 0.30
CA LYS A 208 1.60 30.00 0.06
C LYS A 208 2.20 30.23 -1.34
N ARG A 209 1.35 30.52 -2.34
CA ARG A 209 1.75 30.69 -3.75
C ARG A 209 1.58 32.12 -4.28
N ALA A 210 1.41 33.09 -3.39
CA ALA A 210 1.24 34.50 -3.79
C ALA A 210 2.38 35.02 -4.68
N ARG A 211 3.64 34.59 -4.41
CA ARG A 211 4.80 34.97 -5.24
C ARG A 211 4.83 34.33 -6.61
N GLU A 212 4.06 33.26 -6.82
CA GLU A 212 3.89 32.57 -8.11
C GLU A 212 2.67 33.10 -8.87
N GLY A 213 1.97 34.10 -8.32
CA GLY A 213 0.83 34.76 -8.95
C GLY A 213 -0.52 34.12 -8.69
N PHE A 214 -0.62 33.17 -7.72
CA PHE A 214 -1.91 32.59 -7.37
C PHE A 214 -2.81 33.62 -6.68
N THR A 215 -3.99 33.84 -7.25
CA THR A 215 -5.05 34.63 -6.62
C THR A 215 -5.94 33.76 -5.72
N TYR A 216 -6.72 34.42 -4.86
CA TYR A 216 -7.71 33.71 -4.05
C TYR A 216 -8.77 33.02 -4.90
N GLU A 217 -9.26 33.69 -5.95
CA GLU A 217 -10.26 33.15 -6.88
C GLU A 217 -9.75 31.88 -7.57
N GLU A 218 -8.52 31.91 -8.10
CA GLU A 218 -7.89 30.75 -8.70
C GLU A 218 -7.71 29.60 -7.71
N ALA A 219 -7.27 29.90 -6.48
CA ALA A 219 -7.14 28.91 -5.44
C ALA A 219 -8.50 28.30 -5.04
N ASN A 220 -9.56 29.12 -5.01
CA ASN A 220 -10.91 28.65 -4.71
C ASN A 220 -11.47 27.74 -5.81
N ASP A 221 -11.23 28.06 -7.07
CA ASP A 221 -11.61 27.19 -8.18
C ASP A 221 -10.89 25.83 -8.11
N LYS A 222 -9.61 25.85 -7.73
CA LYS A 222 -8.81 24.63 -7.53
C LYS A 222 -9.35 23.71 -6.43
N MET A 223 -10.04 24.23 -5.43
CA MET A 223 -10.63 23.40 -4.36
C MET A 223 -11.79 22.51 -4.85
N PHE A 224 -12.28 22.71 -6.06
CA PHE A 224 -13.22 21.78 -6.71
C PHE A 224 -12.53 20.64 -7.49
N GLU A 225 -11.19 20.62 -7.51
CA GLU A 225 -10.38 19.55 -8.08
C GLU A 225 -9.90 18.60 -6.98
N ARG A 226 -10.14 17.30 -7.12
CA ARG A 226 -9.85 16.27 -6.12
C ARG A 226 -8.40 16.30 -5.61
N ASN A 227 -7.44 16.45 -6.52
CA ASN A 227 -6.04 16.42 -6.16
C ASN A 227 -5.63 17.63 -5.32
N TYR A 228 -6.13 18.83 -5.67
CA TYR A 228 -5.88 20.01 -4.85
C TYR A 228 -6.52 19.89 -3.49
N PHE A 229 -7.80 19.54 -3.42
CA PHE A 229 -8.52 19.42 -2.17
C PHE A 229 -7.89 18.36 -1.26
N GLY A 230 -7.64 17.15 -1.78
CA GLY A 230 -7.07 16.06 -0.98
C GLY A 230 -5.62 16.32 -0.54
N MET A 231 -4.80 16.95 -1.39
CA MET A 231 -3.45 17.35 -0.97
C MET A 231 -3.48 18.49 0.04
N MET A 232 -4.45 19.40 -0.03
CA MET A 232 -4.66 20.43 0.99
C MET A 232 -5.10 19.84 2.32
N MET A 233 -5.87 18.74 2.35
CA MET A 233 -6.15 18.00 3.59
C MET A 233 -4.86 17.55 4.27
N VAL A 234 -3.88 17.05 3.50
CA VAL A 234 -2.58 16.63 4.04
C VAL A 234 -1.76 17.85 4.47
N GLU A 235 -1.68 18.87 3.64
CA GLU A 235 -0.91 20.10 3.96
C GLU A 235 -1.39 20.79 5.24
N THR A 236 -2.69 20.74 5.52
CA THR A 236 -3.29 21.38 6.70
C THR A 236 -3.40 20.47 7.93
N GLY A 237 -3.03 19.20 7.79
CA GLY A 237 -3.12 18.21 8.86
C GLY A 237 -4.53 17.66 9.09
N ASP A 238 -5.47 17.86 8.16
CA ASP A 238 -6.80 17.24 8.21
C ASP A 238 -6.71 15.75 7.80
N ALA A 239 -5.66 15.36 7.08
CA ALA A 239 -5.26 13.98 6.80
C ALA A 239 -3.74 13.82 6.86
N ASP A 240 -3.26 12.59 6.84
CA ASP A 240 -1.84 12.28 7.02
C ASP A 240 -1.18 11.79 5.71
N ALA A 241 -1.97 11.25 4.78
CA ALA A 241 -1.51 10.79 3.47
C ALA A 241 -2.59 10.93 2.39
N PHE A 242 -2.14 10.92 1.13
CA PHE A 242 -3.02 11.06 -0.03
C PHE A 242 -2.63 10.05 -1.12
N ILE A 243 -3.61 9.32 -1.64
CA ILE A 243 -3.46 8.33 -2.71
C ILE A 243 -4.33 8.75 -3.90
N THR A 244 -3.73 8.80 -5.10
CA THR A 244 -4.38 9.15 -6.37
C THR A 244 -3.67 8.50 -7.54
N GLY A 245 -4.26 8.52 -8.74
CA GLY A 245 -3.55 8.13 -9.97
C GLY A 245 -4.34 7.32 -10.99
N LEU A 246 -5.61 6.98 -10.72
CA LEU A 246 -6.40 6.16 -11.63
C LEU A 246 -7.00 6.95 -12.79
N TYR A 247 -7.43 8.20 -12.55
CA TYR A 247 -8.05 9.05 -13.56
C TYR A 247 -7.19 10.23 -14.03
N THR A 248 -6.15 10.58 -13.29
CA THR A 248 -5.34 11.77 -13.57
C THR A 248 -4.00 11.37 -14.18
N ARG A 249 -3.54 12.14 -15.17
CA ARG A 249 -2.21 11.96 -15.73
C ARG A 249 -1.16 12.23 -14.64
N TYR A 250 -0.13 11.42 -14.58
CA TYR A 250 0.95 11.51 -13.60
C TYR A 250 1.56 12.93 -13.52
N SER A 251 1.83 13.57 -14.68
CA SER A 251 2.38 14.93 -14.74
C SER A 251 1.50 15.97 -14.04
N ASN A 252 0.16 15.83 -14.12
CA ASN A 252 -0.76 16.74 -13.44
C ASN A 252 -0.74 16.51 -11.92
N THR A 253 -0.66 15.26 -11.49
CA THR A 253 -0.55 14.94 -10.06
C THR A 253 0.72 15.53 -9.45
N ILE A 254 1.87 15.39 -10.14
CA ILE A 254 3.15 15.98 -9.67
C ILE A 254 3.09 17.51 -9.68
N LYS A 255 2.44 18.13 -10.68
CA LYS A 255 2.22 19.57 -10.68
C LYS A 255 1.48 20.03 -9.42
N VAL A 256 0.36 19.38 -9.11
CA VAL A 256 -0.43 19.70 -7.91
C VAL A 256 0.36 19.46 -6.62
N ALA A 257 1.10 18.35 -6.53
CA ALA A 257 1.96 18.07 -5.38
C ALA A 257 3.03 19.18 -5.19
N LYS A 258 3.61 19.66 -6.27
CA LYS A 258 4.56 20.78 -6.23
C LYS A 258 3.90 22.07 -5.77
N GLU A 259 2.71 22.37 -6.25
CA GLU A 259 1.96 23.59 -5.93
C GLU A 259 1.39 23.58 -4.51
N VAL A 260 0.94 22.45 -4.00
CA VAL A 260 0.32 22.33 -2.67
C VAL A 260 1.36 22.00 -1.60
N ILE A 261 2.03 20.86 -1.71
CA ILE A 261 2.99 20.38 -0.71
C ILE A 261 4.34 21.10 -0.86
N GLY A 262 4.87 21.16 -2.09
CA GLY A 262 6.16 21.76 -2.38
C GLY A 262 7.33 20.78 -2.27
N ILE A 263 8.54 21.35 -2.26
CA ILE A 263 9.79 20.62 -2.10
C ILE A 263 10.19 20.63 -0.62
N GLN A 264 10.72 19.53 -0.13
CA GLN A 264 11.19 19.43 1.25
C GLN A 264 12.28 20.49 1.54
N PRO A 265 12.22 21.18 2.68
CA PRO A 265 13.27 22.13 3.08
C PRO A 265 14.66 21.51 3.03
N GLY A 266 15.62 22.25 2.45
CA GLY A 266 17.00 21.79 2.25
C GLY A 266 17.26 21.07 0.93
N PHE A 267 16.24 20.88 0.09
CA PHE A 267 16.37 20.31 -1.26
C PHE A 267 15.87 21.31 -2.30
N LYS A 268 16.34 21.15 -3.53
CA LYS A 268 15.89 21.95 -4.69
C LYS A 268 15.08 21.12 -5.69
N HIS A 269 15.24 19.81 -5.64
CA HIS A 269 14.66 18.89 -6.63
C HIS A 269 13.81 17.81 -5.98
N PHE A 270 12.84 17.29 -6.75
CA PHE A 270 12.09 16.09 -6.41
C PHE A 270 12.86 14.84 -6.82
N GLY A 271 12.70 13.78 -6.05
CA GLY A 271 13.05 12.44 -6.46
C GLY A 271 11.85 11.51 -6.34
N THR A 272 11.75 10.52 -7.22
CA THR A 272 10.78 9.43 -7.10
C THR A 272 11.51 8.13 -6.81
N MET A 273 10.84 7.23 -6.09
CA MET A 273 11.41 5.94 -5.73
C MET A 273 10.40 4.82 -5.96
N HIS A 274 10.87 3.74 -6.59
CA HIS A 274 10.18 2.46 -6.59
C HIS A 274 10.85 1.51 -5.60
N ILE A 275 10.05 0.84 -4.80
CA ILE A 275 10.52 -0.22 -3.91
C ILE A 275 10.18 -1.55 -4.54
N LEU A 276 11.20 -2.29 -4.95
CA LEU A 276 11.07 -3.60 -5.60
C LEU A 276 11.32 -4.71 -4.57
N ASN A 277 10.24 -5.40 -4.18
CA ASN A 277 10.34 -6.58 -3.35
C ASN A 277 10.45 -7.84 -4.19
N SER A 278 11.49 -8.62 -3.98
CA SER A 278 11.72 -9.89 -4.65
C SER A 278 12.14 -10.98 -3.66
N LYS A 279 12.13 -12.24 -4.12
CA LYS A 279 12.67 -13.37 -3.32
C LYS A 279 14.16 -13.22 -2.98
N LYS A 280 14.91 -12.39 -3.73
CA LYS A 280 16.34 -12.11 -3.49
C LYS A 280 16.60 -10.96 -2.53
N GLY A 281 15.59 -10.14 -2.25
CA GLY A 281 15.71 -8.98 -1.38
C GLY A 281 14.86 -7.81 -1.83
N THR A 282 14.98 -6.70 -1.09
CA THR A 282 14.33 -5.43 -1.38
C THR A 282 15.33 -4.48 -2.03
N TYR A 283 14.94 -3.87 -3.13
CA TYR A 283 15.72 -2.89 -3.86
C TYR A 283 14.95 -1.57 -3.92
N PHE A 284 15.67 -0.47 -3.77
CA PHE A 284 15.15 0.89 -3.87
C PHE A 284 15.72 1.54 -5.13
N LEU A 285 14.85 1.85 -6.09
CA LEU A 285 15.24 2.41 -7.38
C LEU A 285 14.81 3.88 -7.47
N ALA A 286 15.74 4.81 -7.65
CA ALA A 286 15.51 6.26 -7.75
C ALA A 286 16.50 6.91 -8.75
N ASP A 287 16.14 7.97 -9.46
CA ASP A 287 14.82 8.51 -9.73
C ASP A 287 14.20 7.76 -10.90
N THR A 288 12.93 7.36 -10.76
CA THR A 288 12.32 6.48 -11.74
C THR A 288 11.37 7.19 -12.72
N LEU A 289 10.91 8.41 -12.41
CA LEU A 289 9.78 8.98 -13.15
C LEU A 289 9.85 10.49 -13.43
N ILE A 290 10.60 11.30 -12.68
CA ILE A 290 10.48 12.77 -12.75
C ILE A 290 11.60 13.40 -13.57
N ASN A 291 12.87 13.11 -13.25
CA ASN A 291 14.00 13.83 -13.81
C ASN A 291 14.54 13.15 -15.08
N ARG A 292 14.05 13.60 -16.25
CA ARG A 292 14.49 13.02 -17.52
C ARG A 292 15.97 13.24 -17.81
N HIS A 293 16.51 14.41 -17.47
CA HIS A 293 17.89 14.81 -17.71
C HIS A 293 18.46 15.49 -16.46
N PRO A 294 18.65 14.73 -15.37
CA PRO A 294 19.17 15.30 -14.14
C PRO A 294 20.60 15.83 -14.36
N ASP A 295 20.89 17.00 -13.81
CA ASP A 295 22.25 17.50 -13.66
C ASP A 295 22.91 16.93 -12.40
N THR A 296 24.17 17.32 -12.14
CA THR A 296 24.92 16.85 -10.99
C THR A 296 24.23 17.20 -9.67
N GLU A 297 23.68 18.42 -9.53
CA GLU A 297 22.98 18.86 -8.32
C GLU A 297 21.69 18.06 -8.08
N THR A 298 20.91 17.81 -9.14
CA THR A 298 19.73 16.94 -9.08
C THR A 298 20.07 15.52 -8.64
N LEU A 299 21.18 14.95 -9.15
CA LEU A 299 21.65 13.61 -8.76
C LEU A 299 22.05 13.54 -7.28
N ILE A 300 22.69 14.59 -6.77
CA ILE A 300 23.04 14.73 -5.35
C ILE A 300 21.76 14.78 -4.49
N ASP A 301 20.77 15.59 -4.87
CA ASP A 301 19.50 15.65 -4.16
C ASP A 301 18.78 14.28 -4.16
N ILE A 302 18.78 13.57 -5.30
CA ILE A 302 18.20 12.22 -5.40
C ILE A 302 18.92 11.24 -4.47
N ALA A 303 20.25 11.27 -4.41
CA ALA A 303 21.04 10.40 -3.53
C ALA A 303 20.74 10.68 -2.04
N LYS A 304 20.69 11.95 -1.63
CA LYS A 304 20.36 12.38 -0.27
C LYS A 304 18.92 11.98 0.13
N LEU A 305 17.94 12.19 -0.77
CA LEU A 305 16.55 11.78 -0.55
C LEU A 305 16.41 10.26 -0.45
N SER A 306 17.21 9.53 -1.26
CA SER A 306 17.24 8.07 -1.23
C SER A 306 17.82 7.53 0.07
N ASP A 307 18.92 8.07 0.55
CA ASP A 307 19.50 7.73 1.86
C ASP A 307 18.47 7.89 2.98
N LYS A 308 17.84 9.06 3.04
CA LYS A 308 16.80 9.36 4.04
C LYS A 308 15.62 8.39 3.96
N THR A 309 15.16 8.05 2.75
CA THR A 309 14.02 7.16 2.54
C THR A 309 14.36 5.73 2.93
N VAL A 310 15.50 5.21 2.53
CA VAL A 310 15.94 3.85 2.87
C VAL A 310 16.08 3.67 4.40
N ARG A 311 16.64 4.68 5.08
CA ARG A 311 16.72 4.68 6.56
C ARG A 311 15.35 4.75 7.22
N PHE A 312 14.38 5.48 6.64
CA PHE A 312 13.00 5.49 7.13
C PHE A 312 12.38 4.08 7.14
N PHE A 313 12.74 3.23 6.16
CA PHE A 313 12.34 1.83 6.13
C PHE A 313 13.22 0.90 7.01
N ASN A 314 14.04 1.45 7.91
CA ASN A 314 14.96 0.72 8.79
C ASN A 314 15.98 -0.14 8.04
N HIS A 315 16.42 0.30 6.86
CA HIS A 315 17.52 -0.30 6.12
C HIS A 315 18.77 0.60 6.15
N THR A 316 19.94 -0.01 6.13
CA THR A 316 21.20 0.71 5.89
C THR A 316 21.37 0.86 4.39
N PRO A 317 21.43 2.10 3.87
CA PRO A 317 21.59 2.31 2.43
C PRO A 317 22.99 1.93 1.94
N VAL A 318 23.02 1.28 0.78
CA VAL A 318 24.20 1.09 -0.05
C VAL A 318 23.79 1.55 -1.44
N ILE A 319 24.36 2.64 -1.90
CA ILE A 319 23.90 3.35 -3.10
C ILE A 319 24.85 3.09 -4.26
N SER A 320 24.30 2.58 -5.37
CA SER A 320 25.00 2.47 -6.66
C SER A 320 24.44 3.52 -7.60
N MET A 321 25.28 4.45 -8.02
CA MET A 321 24.90 5.47 -9.00
C MET A 321 25.11 4.93 -10.42
N LEU A 322 23.97 4.66 -11.09
CA LEU A 322 23.97 3.92 -12.36
C LEU A 322 24.26 4.81 -13.58
N SER A 323 25.00 4.25 -14.52
CA SER A 323 25.26 4.82 -15.83
C SER A 323 25.45 3.70 -16.86
N TYR A 324 25.59 4.05 -18.13
CA TYR A 324 26.01 3.11 -19.18
C TYR A 324 27.54 2.87 -19.21
N SER A 325 28.28 3.58 -18.38
CA SER A 325 29.75 3.52 -18.27
C SER A 325 30.16 3.13 -16.85
N ASN A 326 31.40 2.63 -16.71
CA ASN A 326 31.97 2.21 -15.44
C ASN A 326 33.22 3.03 -15.10
N PHE A 327 33.26 3.69 -13.94
CA PHE A 327 34.44 4.25 -13.27
C PHE A 327 35.39 5.03 -14.19
N GLY A 328 34.88 6.02 -14.93
CA GLY A 328 35.67 6.89 -15.79
C GLY A 328 36.05 6.29 -17.17
N ALA A 329 35.39 5.19 -17.57
CA ALA A 329 35.61 4.62 -18.90
C ALA A 329 35.12 5.55 -20.03
N ASP A 330 34.10 6.38 -19.77
CA ASP A 330 33.69 7.47 -20.64
C ASP A 330 33.83 8.82 -19.91
N THR A 331 34.62 9.71 -20.52
CA THR A 331 34.96 11.03 -19.95
C THR A 331 34.08 12.16 -20.49
N ALA A 332 32.96 11.84 -21.13
CA ALA A 332 32.04 12.81 -21.71
C ALA A 332 30.58 12.52 -21.36
N GLY A 333 29.75 13.54 -21.40
CA GLY A 333 28.30 13.43 -21.29
C GLY A 333 27.74 12.96 -19.94
N SER A 334 26.82 12.04 -19.94
CA SER A 334 26.09 11.62 -18.73
C SER A 334 26.94 10.97 -17.64
N PRO A 335 27.95 10.12 -17.93
CA PRO A 335 28.80 9.51 -16.91
C PRO A 335 29.54 10.53 -16.05
N VAL A 336 30.03 11.63 -16.64
CA VAL A 336 30.78 12.67 -15.93
C VAL A 336 29.98 13.27 -14.78
N LYS A 337 28.73 13.66 -15.01
CA LYS A 337 27.88 14.24 -13.96
C LYS A 337 27.53 13.24 -12.86
N VAL A 338 27.45 11.94 -13.19
CA VAL A 338 27.24 10.88 -12.19
C VAL A 338 28.50 10.73 -11.34
N HIS A 339 29.68 10.69 -11.97
CA HIS A 339 30.96 10.66 -11.28
C HIS A 339 31.16 11.87 -10.34
N GLU A 340 30.87 13.08 -10.84
CA GLU A 340 30.92 14.31 -10.03
C GLU A 340 29.96 14.25 -8.82
N ALA A 341 28.74 13.74 -9.01
CA ALA A 341 27.78 13.58 -7.92
C ALA A 341 28.28 12.60 -6.86
N VAL A 342 28.86 11.46 -7.28
CA VAL A 342 29.45 10.47 -6.37
C VAL A 342 30.62 11.07 -5.60
N ALA A 343 31.55 11.74 -6.28
CA ALA A 343 32.71 12.37 -5.64
C ALA A 343 32.27 13.40 -4.58
N HIS A 344 31.28 14.24 -4.91
CA HIS A 344 30.71 15.22 -3.97
C HIS A 344 30.09 14.54 -2.75
N MET A 345 29.30 13.47 -2.98
CA MET A 345 28.66 12.74 -1.88
C MET A 345 29.66 12.01 -0.98
N GLN A 346 30.74 11.45 -1.53
CA GLN A 346 31.80 10.80 -0.76
C GLN A 346 32.59 11.82 0.09
N GLU A 347 32.80 13.04 -0.42
CA GLU A 347 33.45 14.12 0.33
C GLU A 347 32.55 14.66 1.45
N GLU A 348 31.28 14.95 1.17
CA GLU A 348 30.35 15.54 2.14
C GLU A 348 29.81 14.52 3.16
N TYR A 349 29.66 13.25 2.76
CA TYR A 349 29.09 12.15 3.57
C TYR A 349 29.99 10.91 3.54
N PRO A 350 31.18 10.96 4.15
CA PRO A 350 32.14 9.86 4.09
C PRO A 350 31.68 8.55 4.72
N GLU A 351 30.65 8.60 5.59
CA GLU A 351 30.04 7.42 6.20
C GLU A 351 29.00 6.74 5.30
N LEU A 352 28.57 7.38 4.21
CA LEU A 352 27.60 6.84 3.29
C LEU A 352 28.27 5.90 2.29
N ALA A 353 27.81 4.65 2.25
CA ALA A 353 28.27 3.71 1.23
C ALA A 353 27.64 4.08 -0.12
N ILE A 354 28.34 4.89 -0.91
CA ILE A 354 27.93 5.31 -2.25
C ILE A 354 29.10 5.16 -3.22
N ASP A 355 28.84 4.62 -4.41
CA ASP A 355 29.84 4.45 -5.45
C ASP A 355 29.22 4.54 -6.86
N GLY A 356 30.03 4.76 -7.87
CA GLY A 356 29.65 4.91 -9.30
C GLY A 356 30.57 5.90 -10.01
N GLU A 357 30.37 6.12 -11.28
CA GLU A 357 29.28 5.54 -12.12
C GLU A 357 29.53 4.05 -12.42
N MET A 358 28.48 3.27 -12.45
CA MET A 358 28.55 1.84 -12.77
C MET A 358 27.32 1.33 -13.53
N GLN A 359 27.50 0.22 -14.30
CA GLN A 359 26.43 -0.48 -15.03
C GLN A 359 25.67 -1.45 -14.13
#